data_c49df39919fd8e1d58d05655f84fc467
#
_entry.id   c49df39919fd8e1d58d05655f84fc467
#
_cell.length_a   1.000
_cell.length_b   1.000
_cell.length_c   1.000
_cell.angle_alpha   90.00
_cell.angle_beta   90.00
_cell.angle_gamma   90.00
#
_symmetry.space_group_name_H-M   'P 1'
#
loop_
_entity.id
_entity.type
_entity.pdbx_description
1 polymer ?
#
loop_
_entity_poly.entity_id
_entity_poly.type
_entity_poly.pdbx_seq_one_letter_code
_entity_poly.pdbx_strand_id
1 'polypeptide(L)'
;MNYGVSLFGNKLKTSKQMKSNFCFDGATPIIYKTSKDGEIIIESIEHAFRKHENEDIYVCGHTFDETEHTSKMSWVSAKLCHTLAVKQICVYLTPTELISDLESDNIIRVTPNHVFPILTKDGYKDVEAYLLQRGDKLIAELNRIQSVDEDADVDENGEPELEWILEDGSSHYIEYRNVSKVVEEDVNDSSAFGVNFYGVVINEPCESKYFMLCNSVISHDSSVDY
;
A
#
# COMPACT_ATOMS: atom_id res chain seq x y z
N MET A 1 -52.58 -37.95 -0.98
CA MET A 1 -51.11 -38.23 -0.69
C MET A 1 -50.34 -37.01 -1.12
N ASN A 2 -49.96 -36.18 -0.17
CA ASN A 2 -49.18 -34.97 -0.42
C ASN A 2 -47.72 -35.28 -0.10
N TYR A 3 -46.86 -35.19 -1.08
CA TYR A 3 -45.41 -35.23 -0.90
C TYR A 3 -44.91 -33.81 -0.69
N GLY A 4 -44.60 -33.49 0.56
CA GLY A 4 -43.85 -32.27 0.91
C GLY A 4 -42.38 -32.42 0.56
N VAL A 5 -41.89 -31.61 -0.35
CA VAL A 5 -40.45 -31.46 -0.60
C VAL A 5 -39.90 -30.42 0.38
N SER A 6 -39.12 -30.87 1.35
CA SER A 6 -38.34 -30.03 2.25
C SER A 6 -37.10 -29.49 1.51
N LEU A 7 -37.14 -28.22 1.13
CA LEU A 7 -35.95 -27.52 0.66
C LEU A 7 -35.09 -27.14 1.87
N PHE A 8 -34.04 -27.89 2.11
CA PHE A 8 -32.96 -27.50 3.04
C PHE A 8 -32.30 -26.25 2.50
N GLY A 9 -32.69 -25.11 3.06
CA GLY A 9 -32.01 -23.86 2.85
C GLY A 9 -30.63 -23.89 3.51
N ASN A 10 -29.61 -24.24 2.77
CA ASN A 10 -28.23 -23.90 3.16
C ASN A 10 -28.14 -22.36 3.18
N LYS A 11 -28.20 -21.78 4.38
CA LYS A 11 -27.74 -20.42 4.62
C LYS A 11 -26.24 -20.42 4.31
N LEU A 12 -25.87 -20.05 3.08
CA LEU A 12 -24.56 -19.54 2.80
C LEU A 12 -24.32 -18.40 3.81
N LYS A 13 -23.43 -18.63 4.77
CA LYS A 13 -22.87 -17.54 5.55
C LYS A 13 -22.14 -16.68 4.52
N THR A 14 -22.79 -15.62 4.07
CA THR A 14 -22.12 -14.54 3.38
C THR A 14 -21.06 -14.04 4.35
N SER A 15 -19.79 -14.34 4.07
CA SER A 15 -18.68 -13.61 4.64
C SER A 15 -19.04 -12.14 4.47
N LYS A 16 -19.01 -11.37 5.56
CA LYS A 16 -19.10 -9.91 5.48
C LYS A 16 -18.03 -9.51 4.48
N GLN A 17 -18.42 -9.19 3.25
CA GLN A 17 -17.55 -8.51 2.30
C GLN A 17 -17.19 -7.21 3.00
N MET A 18 -15.98 -7.13 3.53
CA MET A 18 -15.42 -5.86 3.98
C MET A 18 -15.44 -4.99 2.73
N LYS A 19 -16.23 -3.93 2.75
CA LYS A 19 -16.23 -2.92 1.69
C LYS A 19 -14.95 -2.10 1.85
N SER A 20 -13.85 -2.69 1.48
CA SER A 20 -12.59 -2.00 1.35
C SER A 20 -12.64 -1.25 0.02
N ASN A 21 -12.57 0.07 0.10
CA ASN A 21 -12.61 0.93 -1.08
C ASN A 21 -11.21 1.50 -1.42
N PHE A 22 -10.20 1.26 -0.59
CA PHE A 22 -8.86 1.83 -0.69
C PHE A 22 -7.87 0.77 -1.17
N CYS A 23 -7.75 0.61 -2.47
CA CYS A 23 -7.00 -0.48 -3.06
C CYS A 23 -6.04 -0.01 -4.16
N PHE A 24 -5.01 -0.81 -4.39
CA PHE A 24 -3.97 -0.64 -5.39
C PHE A 24 -4.18 -1.57 -6.58
N ASP A 25 -3.63 -1.19 -7.72
CA ASP A 25 -3.43 -2.10 -8.85
C ASP A 25 -2.65 -3.34 -8.41
N GLY A 26 -2.98 -4.49 -8.97
CA GLY A 26 -2.39 -5.77 -8.59
C GLY A 26 -0.87 -5.87 -8.80
N ALA A 27 -0.31 -5.08 -9.72
CA ALA A 27 1.13 -5.03 -9.97
C ALA A 27 1.90 -4.17 -8.95
N THR A 28 1.20 -3.41 -8.07
CA THR A 28 1.86 -2.58 -7.06
C THR A 28 2.71 -3.42 -6.12
N PRO A 29 4.03 -3.17 -6.01
CA PRO A 29 4.90 -3.91 -5.11
C PRO A 29 4.67 -3.45 -3.67
N ILE A 30 4.58 -4.42 -2.75
CA ILE A 30 4.48 -4.20 -1.31
C ILE A 30 5.65 -4.84 -0.57
N ILE A 31 5.95 -4.29 0.61
CA ILE A 31 6.96 -4.80 1.53
C ILE A 31 6.23 -5.47 2.69
N TYR A 32 6.50 -6.74 2.92
CA TYR A 32 5.85 -7.48 3.99
C TYR A 32 6.72 -8.61 4.54
N LYS A 33 6.28 -9.21 5.65
CA LYS A 33 6.82 -10.45 6.24
C LYS A 33 5.68 -11.43 6.50
N THR A 34 5.96 -12.71 6.53
CA THR A 34 4.99 -13.76 6.90
C THR A 34 4.93 -14.00 8.41
N SER A 35 5.93 -13.53 9.16
CA SER A 35 5.95 -13.50 10.62
C SER A 35 6.69 -12.25 11.08
N LYS A 36 6.47 -11.81 12.33
CA LYS A 36 7.08 -10.57 12.83
C LYS A 36 8.61 -10.58 12.72
N ASP A 37 9.22 -11.73 13.00
CA ASP A 37 10.68 -11.92 12.97
C ASP A 37 11.16 -12.58 11.65
N GLY A 38 10.28 -12.65 10.64
CA GLY A 38 10.58 -13.24 9.34
C GLY A 38 11.41 -12.32 8.44
N GLU A 39 11.85 -12.87 7.33
CA GLU A 39 12.54 -12.14 6.28
C GLU A 39 11.61 -11.15 5.57
N ILE A 40 12.18 -10.06 5.07
CA ILE A 40 11.47 -9.08 4.25
C ILE A 40 11.22 -9.70 2.87
N ILE A 41 9.97 -9.60 2.41
CA ILE A 41 9.53 -10.05 1.10
C ILE A 41 9.03 -8.83 0.34
N ILE A 42 9.46 -8.71 -0.92
CA ILE A 42 8.99 -7.68 -1.84
C ILE A 42 8.42 -8.38 -3.06
N GLU A 43 7.13 -8.23 -3.29
CA GLU A 43 6.46 -8.75 -4.48
C GLU A 43 5.17 -7.95 -4.75
N SER A 44 4.54 -8.20 -5.90
CA SER A 44 3.27 -7.54 -6.23
C SER A 44 2.17 -7.91 -5.23
N ILE A 45 1.30 -6.94 -4.91
CA ILE A 45 0.22 -7.15 -3.94
C ILE A 45 -0.76 -8.26 -4.38
N GLU A 46 -0.98 -8.43 -5.69
CA GLU A 46 -1.79 -9.54 -6.21
C GLU A 46 -1.15 -10.89 -5.91
N HIS A 47 0.17 -11.00 -6.06
CA HIS A 47 0.89 -12.25 -5.79
C HIS A 47 0.88 -12.58 -4.29
N ALA A 48 1.14 -11.58 -3.45
CA ALA A 48 1.03 -11.71 -2.01
C ALA A 48 -0.39 -12.13 -1.58
N PHE A 49 -1.44 -11.52 -2.16
CA PHE A 49 -2.83 -11.87 -1.88
C PHE A 49 -3.13 -13.34 -2.24
N ARG A 50 -2.72 -13.80 -3.41
CA ARG A 50 -2.94 -15.20 -3.83
C ARG A 50 -2.28 -16.23 -2.92
N LYS A 51 -1.11 -15.88 -2.32
CA LYS A 51 -0.39 -16.74 -1.38
C LYS A 51 -0.99 -16.73 0.02
N HIS A 52 -1.49 -15.57 0.48
CA HIS A 52 -1.84 -15.29 1.87
C HIS A 52 -3.28 -14.79 2.05
N GLU A 53 -4.23 -15.16 1.15
CA GLU A 53 -5.62 -14.65 1.13
C GLU A 53 -6.34 -14.76 2.49
N ASN A 54 -6.03 -15.76 3.29
CA ASN A 54 -6.69 -16.01 4.59
C ASN A 54 -5.71 -15.96 5.77
N GLU A 55 -4.50 -15.52 5.55
CA GLU A 55 -3.43 -15.48 6.54
C GLU A 55 -3.14 -14.04 6.94
N ASP A 56 -2.63 -13.87 8.15
CA ASP A 56 -2.08 -12.60 8.57
C ASP A 56 -0.65 -12.47 8.03
N ILE A 57 -0.34 -11.29 7.50
CA ILE A 57 1.01 -10.86 7.15
C ILE A 57 1.43 -9.71 8.07
N TYR A 58 2.69 -9.30 8.01
CA TYR A 58 3.19 -8.12 8.70
C TYR A 58 3.66 -7.09 7.69
N VAL A 59 3.10 -5.90 7.76
CA VAL A 59 3.48 -4.78 6.89
C VAL A 59 4.24 -3.72 7.68
N CYS A 60 5.00 -2.89 6.98
CA CYS A 60 5.74 -1.78 7.56
C CYS A 60 4.77 -0.64 7.91
N GLY A 61 4.19 -0.70 9.11
CA GLY A 61 3.23 0.29 9.62
C GLY A 61 3.92 1.55 10.13
N HIS A 62 3.23 2.69 10.06
CA HIS A 62 3.73 4.00 10.45
C HIS A 62 2.75 4.74 11.38
N THR A 63 3.30 5.41 12.39
CA THR A 63 2.59 6.41 13.20
C THR A 63 3.34 7.73 13.11
N PHE A 64 2.61 8.84 13.01
CA PHE A 64 3.18 10.17 12.86
C PHE A 64 3.17 10.94 14.17
N ASP A 65 4.30 11.59 14.50
CA ASP A 65 4.36 12.65 15.52
C ASP A 65 4.39 14.01 14.81
N GLU A 66 3.25 14.70 14.86
CA GLU A 66 3.09 16.01 14.21
C GLU A 66 3.95 17.09 14.89
N THR A 67 4.26 16.94 16.18
CA THR A 67 5.04 17.92 16.93
C THR A 67 6.51 17.84 16.58
N GLU A 68 7.03 16.62 16.52
CA GLU A 68 8.45 16.37 16.22
C GLU A 68 8.72 16.22 14.72
N HIS A 69 7.67 16.19 13.90
CA HIS A 69 7.75 15.91 12.45
C HIS A 69 8.50 14.59 12.15
N THR A 70 8.20 13.59 12.94
CA THR A 70 8.79 12.26 12.78
C THR A 70 7.75 11.19 12.50
N SER A 71 8.20 10.12 11.86
CA SER A 71 7.44 8.88 11.69
C SER A 71 8.13 7.78 12.47
N LYS A 72 7.35 6.99 13.20
CA LYS A 72 7.81 5.77 13.85
C LYS A 72 7.31 4.57 13.08
N MET A 73 8.25 3.72 12.68
CA MET A 73 7.98 2.47 11.98
C MET A 73 7.78 1.30 12.96
N SER A 74 6.86 0.41 12.66
CA SER A 74 6.71 -0.87 13.33
C SER A 74 6.13 -1.93 12.37
N TRP A 75 6.53 -3.20 12.57
CA TRP A 75 5.92 -4.32 11.86
C TRP A 75 4.56 -4.64 12.49
N VAL A 76 3.49 -4.34 11.76
CA VAL A 76 2.10 -4.50 12.23
C VAL A 76 1.40 -5.63 11.47
N SER A 77 0.60 -6.42 12.19
CA SER A 77 -0.20 -7.48 11.58
C SER A 77 -1.29 -6.88 10.69
N ALA A 78 -1.47 -7.47 9.52
CA ALA A 78 -2.44 -7.03 8.52
C ALA A 78 -3.01 -8.20 7.73
N LYS A 79 -4.14 -7.97 7.06
CA LYS A 79 -4.74 -8.87 6.08
C LYS A 79 -4.79 -8.21 4.72
N LEU A 80 -4.64 -9.04 3.70
CA LEU A 80 -4.87 -8.60 2.34
C LEU A 80 -6.34 -8.75 1.97
N CYS A 81 -6.86 -7.82 1.19
CA CYS A 81 -8.22 -7.81 0.69
C CYS A 81 -8.23 -7.44 -0.80
N HIS A 82 -9.38 -7.56 -1.46
CA HIS A 82 -9.54 -7.12 -2.84
C HIS A 82 -10.93 -6.53 -3.10
N THR A 83 -11.04 -5.74 -4.15
CA THR A 83 -12.28 -5.19 -4.67
C THR A 83 -12.23 -5.11 -6.19
N LEU A 84 -13.40 -4.95 -6.83
CA LEU A 84 -13.49 -4.69 -8.26
C LEU A 84 -13.64 -3.19 -8.50
N ALA A 85 -12.87 -2.64 -9.43
CA ALA A 85 -13.01 -1.27 -9.88
C ALA A 85 -13.04 -1.18 -11.41
N VAL A 86 -13.76 -0.20 -11.93
CA VAL A 86 -13.85 0.13 -13.36
C VAL A 86 -13.06 1.38 -13.72
N LYS A 87 -12.59 2.10 -12.70
CA LYS A 87 -11.75 3.30 -12.81
C LYS A 87 -10.58 3.24 -11.86
N GLN A 88 -9.48 3.83 -12.27
CA GLN A 88 -8.29 4.01 -11.44
C GLN A 88 -7.81 5.45 -11.50
N ILE A 89 -7.06 5.84 -10.47
CA ILE A 89 -6.25 7.06 -10.46
C ILE A 89 -4.79 6.65 -10.58
N CYS A 90 -4.11 7.19 -11.58
CA CYS A 90 -2.67 7.08 -11.75
C CYS A 90 -2.02 8.32 -11.15
N VAL A 91 -1.29 8.15 -10.06
CA VAL A 91 -0.53 9.21 -9.38
C VAL A 91 0.92 9.10 -9.83
N TYR A 92 1.38 10.06 -10.61
CA TYR A 92 2.76 10.15 -11.08
C TYR A 92 3.58 10.96 -10.08
N LEU A 93 4.71 10.41 -9.67
CA LEU A 93 5.63 11.02 -8.72
C LEU A 93 6.85 11.61 -9.46
N THR A 94 7.44 12.63 -8.88
CA THR A 94 8.74 13.12 -9.35
C THR A 94 9.81 12.10 -8.95
N PRO A 95 10.69 11.67 -9.89
CA PRO A 95 11.84 10.82 -9.57
C PRO A 95 12.72 11.45 -8.48
N THR A 96 13.41 10.60 -7.73
CA THR A 96 14.40 11.01 -6.71
C THR A 96 15.71 10.27 -6.96
N GLU A 97 16.81 10.79 -6.42
CA GLU A 97 18.14 10.15 -6.57
C GLU A 97 18.19 8.75 -5.95
N LEU A 98 17.33 8.46 -4.95
CA LEU A 98 17.29 7.20 -4.21
C LEU A 98 16.30 6.18 -4.79
N ILE A 99 15.47 6.58 -5.73
CA ILE A 99 14.47 5.69 -6.33
C ILE A 99 14.69 5.71 -7.83
N SER A 100 14.83 4.52 -8.42
CA SER A 100 15.17 4.35 -9.82
C SER A 100 14.30 5.19 -10.77
N ASP A 101 14.86 5.57 -11.90
CA ASP A 101 14.14 6.27 -12.97
C ASP A 101 13.11 5.38 -13.69
N LEU A 102 12.94 4.11 -13.25
CA LEU A 102 11.95 3.22 -13.82
C LEU A 102 10.56 3.82 -13.63
N GLU A 103 9.80 3.89 -14.71
CA GLU A 103 8.45 4.45 -14.71
C GLU A 103 7.54 3.76 -13.69
N SER A 104 7.73 2.44 -13.50
CA SER A 104 6.99 1.64 -12.52
C SER A 104 7.10 2.14 -11.09
N ASP A 105 8.27 2.66 -10.68
CA ASP A 105 8.54 3.09 -9.30
C ASP A 105 8.02 4.51 -9.03
N ASN A 106 7.68 5.22 -10.09
CA ASN A 106 7.21 6.60 -10.05
C ASN A 106 5.71 6.73 -10.37
N ILE A 107 4.99 5.61 -10.50
CA ILE A 107 3.53 5.60 -10.72
C ILE A 107 2.86 4.73 -9.67
N ILE A 108 1.87 5.28 -8.97
CA ILE A 108 0.98 4.53 -8.08
C ILE A 108 -0.40 4.48 -8.73
N ARG A 109 -0.96 3.28 -8.91
CA ARG A 109 -2.31 3.06 -9.45
C ARG A 109 -3.23 2.58 -8.35
N VAL A 110 -4.31 3.33 -8.13
CA VAL A 110 -5.22 3.08 -7.01
C VAL A 110 -6.68 3.28 -7.41
N THR A 111 -7.59 2.78 -6.59
CA THR A 111 -9.01 3.15 -6.67
C THR A 111 -9.20 4.65 -6.42
N PRO A 112 -10.20 5.33 -7.02
CA PRO A 112 -10.35 6.78 -6.93
C PRO A 112 -10.41 7.34 -5.51
N ASN A 113 -11.04 6.65 -4.61
CA ASN A 113 -11.22 7.03 -3.21
C ASN A 113 -10.09 6.55 -2.27
N HIS A 114 -9.00 5.98 -2.82
CA HIS A 114 -7.83 5.61 -2.04
C HIS A 114 -7.24 6.83 -1.34
N VAL A 115 -6.83 6.70 -0.07
CA VAL A 115 -6.39 7.81 0.76
C VAL A 115 -4.87 7.82 0.93
N PHE A 116 -4.28 9.00 0.75
CA PHE A 116 -2.87 9.25 1.03
C PHE A 116 -2.72 10.38 2.06
N PRO A 117 -1.83 10.22 3.05
CA PRO A 117 -1.41 11.32 3.88
C PRO A 117 -0.52 12.26 3.08
N ILE A 118 -0.87 13.54 3.01
CA ILE A 118 -0.06 14.59 2.39
C ILE A 118 0.48 15.56 3.42
N LEU A 119 1.67 16.08 3.17
CA LEU A 119 2.26 17.16 3.96
C LEU A 119 1.74 18.49 3.46
N THR A 120 1.15 19.27 4.37
CA THR A 120 0.70 20.65 4.12
C THR A 120 1.44 21.63 5.02
N LYS A 121 1.25 22.92 4.81
CA LYS A 121 1.81 23.96 5.70
C LYS A 121 1.22 23.94 7.12
N ASP A 122 0.04 23.31 7.29
CA ASP A 122 -0.69 23.25 8.55
C ASP A 122 -0.58 21.86 9.23
N GLY A 123 0.33 20.98 8.76
CA GLY A 123 0.52 19.60 9.24
C GLY A 123 0.14 18.57 8.19
N TYR A 124 -0.26 17.38 8.63
CA TYR A 124 -0.67 16.28 7.75
C TYR A 124 -2.16 16.33 7.48
N LYS A 125 -2.53 15.85 6.30
CA LYS A 125 -3.94 15.74 5.91
C LYS A 125 -4.12 14.51 5.04
N ASP A 126 -5.14 13.71 5.35
CA ASP A 126 -5.58 12.63 4.50
C ASP A 126 -6.37 13.17 3.30
N VAL A 127 -6.00 12.73 2.10
CA VAL A 127 -6.61 13.16 0.83
C VAL A 127 -6.89 11.97 -0.06
N GLU A 128 -8.10 11.90 -0.58
CA GLU A 128 -8.48 10.88 -1.56
C GLU A 128 -7.74 11.10 -2.89
N ALA A 129 -7.34 10.01 -3.54
CA ALA A 129 -6.49 10.04 -4.73
C ALA A 129 -7.06 10.91 -5.87
N TYR A 130 -8.39 10.90 -6.06
CA TYR A 130 -9.04 11.72 -7.09
C TYR A 130 -9.01 13.24 -6.78
N LEU A 131 -8.69 13.65 -5.55
CA LEU A 131 -8.54 15.05 -5.13
C LEU A 131 -7.08 15.53 -5.17
N LEU A 132 -6.12 14.62 -5.33
CA LEU A 132 -4.70 14.97 -5.44
C LEU A 132 -4.45 15.88 -6.65
N GLN A 133 -3.50 16.78 -6.49
CA GLN A 133 -3.10 17.75 -7.52
C GLN A 133 -1.59 17.73 -7.72
N ARG A 134 -1.16 18.23 -8.87
CA ARG A 134 0.26 18.48 -9.12
C ARG A 134 0.85 19.40 -8.06
N GLY A 135 1.95 19.00 -7.45
CA GLY A 135 2.64 19.74 -6.40
C GLY A 135 2.27 19.29 -4.98
N ASP A 136 1.24 18.45 -4.82
CA ASP A 136 0.98 17.82 -3.53
C ASP A 136 2.19 16.97 -3.11
N LYS A 137 2.40 16.87 -1.80
CA LYS A 137 3.53 16.20 -1.19
C LYS A 137 3.06 14.96 -0.45
N LEU A 138 3.13 13.80 -1.10
CA LEU A 138 2.85 12.53 -0.43
C LEU A 138 3.94 12.26 0.59
N ILE A 139 3.56 11.87 1.81
CA ILE A 139 4.53 11.51 2.84
C ILE A 139 5.29 10.27 2.40
N ALA A 140 6.59 10.27 2.63
CA ALA A 140 7.51 9.21 2.25
C ALA A 140 8.63 9.04 3.28
N GLU A 141 9.30 7.91 3.24
CA GLU A 141 10.43 7.53 4.10
C GLU A 141 11.64 7.17 3.23
N LEU A 142 12.30 8.16 2.65
CA LEU A 142 13.42 7.96 1.74
C LEU A 142 14.68 7.47 2.47
N ASN A 143 14.89 7.91 3.72
CA ASN A 143 16.04 7.51 4.55
C ASN A 143 16.08 6.02 4.94
N ARG A 144 15.05 5.25 4.59
CA ARG A 144 15.01 3.79 4.80
C ARG A 144 15.70 3.00 3.69
N ILE A 145 16.12 3.67 2.64
CA ILE A 145 16.87 3.08 1.54
C ILE A 145 18.33 3.51 1.72
N GLN A 146 19.23 2.57 1.96
CA GLN A 146 20.66 2.84 1.95
C GLN A 146 21.32 2.07 0.80
N SER A 147 22.29 2.71 0.14
CA SER A 147 23.22 1.96 -0.68
C SER A 147 24.09 1.12 0.24
N VAL A 148 24.18 -0.16 -0.02
CA VAL A 148 25.13 -1.04 0.63
C VAL A 148 26.54 -0.50 0.36
N ASP A 149 27.45 -0.55 1.35
CA ASP A 149 28.80 0.01 1.32
C ASP A 149 29.48 -0.14 -0.04
N GLU A 150 30.33 0.85 -0.41
CA GLU A 150 31.09 0.88 -1.68
C GLU A 150 31.92 -0.40 -1.95
N ASP A 151 32.12 -1.25 -0.93
CA ASP A 151 32.81 -2.55 -1.01
C ASP A 151 31.85 -3.76 -1.05
N ALA A 152 30.52 -3.55 -1.06
CA ALA A 152 29.54 -4.63 -1.08
C ALA A 152 29.27 -5.13 -2.50
N ASP A 153 28.69 -6.32 -2.56
CA ASP A 153 28.34 -6.98 -3.81
C ASP A 153 27.50 -6.06 -4.70
N VAL A 154 27.95 -5.86 -5.91
CA VAL A 154 27.19 -5.19 -6.96
C VAL A 154 26.27 -6.20 -7.64
N ASP A 155 25.13 -5.76 -8.11
CA ASP A 155 24.22 -6.59 -8.91
C ASP A 155 24.88 -7.03 -10.24
N GLU A 156 24.21 -7.85 -11.02
CA GLU A 156 24.70 -8.33 -12.33
C GLU A 156 24.97 -7.22 -13.35
N ASN A 157 24.53 -5.97 -13.06
CA ASN A 157 24.74 -4.77 -13.89
C ASN A 157 25.88 -3.88 -13.35
N GLY A 158 26.45 -4.20 -12.19
CA GLY A 158 27.50 -3.42 -11.55
C GLY A 158 26.98 -2.22 -10.75
N GLU A 159 25.68 -2.17 -10.45
CA GLU A 159 25.07 -1.13 -9.62
C GLU A 159 25.10 -1.58 -8.14
N PRO A 160 25.30 -0.66 -7.18
CA PRO A 160 25.28 -0.98 -5.75
C PRO A 160 23.88 -1.48 -5.36
N GLU A 161 23.83 -2.61 -4.66
CA GLU A 161 22.58 -3.11 -4.10
C GLU A 161 22.01 -2.12 -3.07
N LEU A 162 20.75 -1.76 -3.20
CA LEU A 162 20.02 -0.95 -2.23
C LEU A 162 19.43 -1.85 -1.15
N GLU A 163 19.77 -1.63 0.10
CA GLU A 163 19.22 -2.37 1.22
C GLU A 163 18.19 -1.52 1.97
N TRP A 164 17.07 -2.17 2.34
CA TRP A 164 16.06 -1.55 3.19
C TRP A 164 16.44 -1.67 4.66
N ILE A 165 16.63 -0.53 5.32
CA ILE A 165 16.81 -0.48 6.77
C ILE A 165 15.46 -0.25 7.44
N LEU A 166 14.81 -1.35 7.80
CA LEU A 166 13.48 -1.37 8.40
C LEU A 166 13.56 -1.91 9.84
N GLU A 167 14.13 -1.12 10.74
CA GLU A 167 14.26 -1.47 12.15
C GLU A 167 12.96 -1.18 12.91
N ASP A 168 12.36 -2.23 13.53
CA ASP A 168 11.15 -2.11 14.34
C ASP A 168 11.34 -1.10 15.49
N GLY A 169 10.46 -0.12 15.58
CA GLY A 169 10.49 0.93 16.58
C GLY A 169 11.40 2.13 16.28
N SER A 170 12.12 2.13 15.17
CA SER A 170 12.93 3.28 14.76
C SER A 170 12.07 4.49 14.38
N SER A 171 12.60 5.70 14.64
CA SER A 171 11.91 6.96 14.34
C SER A 171 12.78 7.81 13.42
N HIS A 172 12.20 8.36 12.36
CA HIS A 172 12.88 9.18 11.36
C HIS A 172 12.10 10.44 11.05
N TYR A 173 12.80 11.46 10.54
CA TYR A 173 12.13 12.65 10.03
C TYR A 173 11.27 12.30 8.81
N ILE A 174 10.11 12.93 8.75
CA ILE A 174 9.19 12.75 7.64
C ILE A 174 9.73 13.48 6.41
N GLU A 175 9.77 12.75 5.32
CA GLU A 175 10.10 13.24 3.99
C GLU A 175 8.86 13.20 3.10
N TYR A 176 9.01 13.55 1.84
CA TYR A 176 7.88 13.53 0.90
C TYR A 176 8.34 13.30 -0.54
N ARG A 177 7.41 12.79 -1.33
CA ARG A 177 7.53 12.72 -2.79
C ARG A 177 6.51 13.66 -3.43
N ASN A 178 6.94 14.45 -4.40
CA ASN A 178 6.06 15.39 -5.09
C ASN A 178 5.21 14.67 -6.13
N VAL A 179 3.92 14.98 -6.15
CA VAL A 179 3.01 14.59 -7.22
C VAL A 179 3.31 15.44 -8.45
N SER A 180 3.71 14.82 -9.55
CA SER A 180 3.99 15.49 -10.82
C SER A 180 2.76 15.58 -11.71
N LYS A 181 1.87 14.58 -11.65
CA LYS A 181 0.65 14.47 -12.44
C LYS A 181 -0.34 13.50 -11.80
N VAL A 182 -1.64 13.74 -11.99
CA VAL A 182 -2.71 12.81 -11.61
C VAL A 182 -3.61 12.60 -12.82
N VAL A 183 -3.97 11.36 -13.12
CA VAL A 183 -4.82 10.99 -14.26
C VAL A 183 -5.87 9.99 -13.81
N GLU A 184 -7.15 10.25 -14.11
CA GLU A 184 -8.20 9.25 -14.00
C GLU A 184 -8.25 8.45 -15.33
N GLU A 185 -8.30 7.14 -15.21
CA GLU A 185 -8.35 6.21 -16.36
C GLU A 185 -9.47 5.19 -16.14
N ASP A 186 -10.14 4.82 -17.24
CA ASP A 186 -11.01 3.66 -17.24
C ASP A 186 -10.14 2.39 -17.29
N VAL A 187 -10.41 1.47 -16.39
CA VAL A 187 -9.73 0.18 -16.38
C VAL A 187 -10.40 -0.71 -17.42
N ASN A 188 -9.78 -0.77 -18.61
CA ASN A 188 -10.26 -1.57 -19.72
C ASN A 188 -9.93 -3.05 -19.51
N ASP A 189 -10.80 -3.78 -18.83
CA ASP A 189 -10.90 -5.20 -19.05
C ASP A 189 -12.08 -5.46 -20.02
N SER A 190 -11.93 -6.47 -20.90
CA SER A 190 -13.02 -6.99 -21.75
C SER A 190 -14.22 -7.53 -20.95
N SER A 191 -14.10 -7.61 -19.63
CA SER A 191 -15.19 -7.93 -18.72
C SER A 191 -15.93 -6.64 -18.32
N ALA A 192 -17.24 -6.61 -18.47
CA ALA A 192 -18.10 -5.51 -18.01
C ALA A 192 -18.09 -5.33 -16.46
N PHE A 193 -17.29 -6.11 -15.73
CA PHE A 193 -17.29 -6.21 -14.28
C PHE A 193 -16.13 -5.48 -13.58
N GLY A 194 -15.19 -4.91 -14.34
CA GLY A 194 -14.00 -4.26 -13.79
C GLY A 194 -12.83 -5.21 -13.52
N VAL A 195 -11.74 -4.66 -13.00
CA VAL A 195 -10.48 -5.35 -12.68
C VAL A 195 -10.32 -5.41 -11.16
N ASN A 196 -9.64 -6.45 -10.66
CA ASN A 196 -9.32 -6.58 -9.25
C ASN A 196 -8.28 -5.55 -8.83
N PHE A 197 -8.59 -4.85 -7.75
CA PHE A 197 -7.68 -4.02 -6.98
C PHE A 197 -7.50 -4.65 -5.60
N TYR A 198 -6.32 -4.51 -5.02
CA TYR A 198 -5.92 -5.17 -3.78
C TYR A 198 -5.55 -4.16 -2.71
N GLY A 199 -5.84 -4.48 -1.47
CA GLY A 199 -5.60 -3.58 -0.34
C GLY A 199 -5.03 -4.31 0.87
N VAL A 200 -4.53 -3.50 1.79
CA VAL A 200 -3.99 -3.93 3.08
C VAL A 200 -4.93 -3.41 4.17
N VAL A 201 -5.37 -4.28 5.07
CA VAL A 201 -6.17 -3.94 6.25
C VAL A 201 -5.35 -4.26 7.48
N ILE A 202 -4.94 -3.24 8.22
CA ILE A 202 -4.19 -3.41 9.47
C ILE A 202 -5.12 -3.96 10.54
N ASN A 203 -4.67 -5.00 11.25
CA ASN A 203 -5.47 -5.67 12.27
C ASN A 203 -5.57 -4.84 13.55
N GLU A 204 -6.76 -4.74 14.13
CA GLU A 204 -6.99 -4.16 15.45
C GLU A 204 -6.52 -5.11 16.59
N PRO A 205 -6.04 -4.57 17.75
CA PRO A 205 -5.84 -3.15 18.03
C PRO A 205 -4.48 -2.66 17.54
N CYS A 206 -4.44 -1.61 16.73
CA CYS A 206 -3.21 -0.97 16.29
C CYS A 206 -3.38 0.55 16.20
N GLU A 207 -2.37 1.30 16.64
CA GLU A 207 -2.36 2.77 16.51
C GLU A 207 -2.05 3.22 15.07
N SER A 208 -1.38 2.38 14.30
CA SER A 208 -1.04 2.68 12.91
C SER A 208 -2.24 2.46 12.00
N LYS A 209 -2.51 3.43 11.14
CA LYS A 209 -3.45 3.33 10.00
C LYS A 209 -2.74 3.46 8.66
N TYR A 210 -1.43 3.54 8.69
CA TYR A 210 -0.59 3.80 7.53
C TYR A 210 0.44 2.70 7.38
N PHE A 211 0.80 2.39 6.14
CA PHE A 211 1.88 1.46 5.82
C PHE A 211 2.69 1.98 4.63
N MET A 212 3.94 1.51 4.51
CA MET A 212 4.85 1.93 3.46
C MET A 212 4.78 1.00 2.25
N LEU A 213 4.72 1.60 1.06
CA LEU A 213 4.88 0.93 -0.22
C LEU A 213 6.37 0.76 -0.58
N CYS A 214 6.67 -0.12 -1.52
CA CYS A 214 8.04 -0.36 -1.99
C CYS A 214 8.72 0.89 -2.58
N ASN A 215 7.96 1.84 -3.10
CA ASN A 215 8.47 3.13 -3.58
C ASN A 215 8.61 4.20 -2.48
N SER A 216 8.71 3.79 -1.23
CA SER A 216 8.82 4.62 -0.02
C SER A 216 7.61 5.49 0.32
N VAL A 217 6.56 5.54 -0.50
CA VAL A 217 5.36 6.33 -0.19
C VAL A 217 4.57 5.66 0.93
N ILE A 218 4.12 6.45 1.88
CA ILE A 218 3.24 6.00 2.95
C ILE A 218 1.79 6.16 2.50
N SER A 219 1.01 5.13 2.71
CA SER A 219 -0.38 5.03 2.30
C SER A 219 -1.27 4.68 3.48
N HIS A 220 -2.51 5.18 3.48
CA HIS A 220 -3.53 4.73 4.42
C HIS A 220 -3.89 3.26 4.13
N ASP A 221 -4.21 2.51 5.18
CA ASP A 221 -4.71 1.14 5.03
C ASP A 221 -6.11 1.12 4.39
N SER A 222 -6.58 -0.07 4.04
CA SER A 222 -7.88 -0.23 3.37
C SER A 222 -9.06 -0.30 4.33
N SER A 223 -8.87 -0.06 5.64
CA SER A 223 -9.95 0.01 6.61
C SER A 223 -10.79 1.27 6.39
N VAL A 224 -12.09 1.13 6.52
CA VAL A 224 -13.03 2.26 6.48
C VAL A 224 -13.48 2.52 7.91
N ASP A 225 -12.97 3.59 8.50
CA ASP A 225 -13.51 4.10 9.77
C ASP A 225 -14.88 4.73 9.49
N TYR A 226 -15.93 4.19 10.09
CA TYR A 226 -17.26 4.78 10.17
C TYR A 226 -17.55 5.16 11.62
#